data_71ba7db790c9653fed098063c6dfc34c
#
_entry.id   71ba7db790c9653fed098063c6dfc34c
#
_cell.length_a   1.000
_cell.length_b   1.000
_cell.length_c   1.000
_cell.angle_alpha   90.00
_cell.angle_beta   90.00
_cell.angle_gamma   90.00
#
_symmetry.space_group_name_H-M   'P 1'
#
loop_
_entity.id
_entity.type
_entity.pdbx_description
1 polymer ?
#
loop_
_entity_poly.entity_id
_entity_poly.type
_entity_poly.pdbx_seq_one_letter_code
_entity_poly.pdbx_strand_id
1 'polypeptide(L)'
;EKAGRRALYITGEKKEEKKWITRPHNIILACDIVIIVMAIKVWVAVKQTMPEPDAKVNVISQQWAWTFEHPGSDGKLGTDDDIRTTDELHVEVNKTYHFNLVSRDVLHSFSIPVFRLKQDAVPGRIIQGWFKPTKTGSFDIQCAEICGVGHGLMPGRIVIESPAAHAAWIAEQSQKKLASAKAP
;
A
#
# COMPACT_ATOMS: atom_id res chain seq x y z
N GLU A 1 -47.06 13.28 13.33
CA GLU A 1 -46.99 14.77 13.42
C GLU A 1 -47.17 15.20 14.89
N LYS A 2 -46.07 15.39 15.61
CA LYS A 2 -46.13 15.95 16.96
C LYS A 2 -46.38 17.46 16.87
N ALA A 3 -47.46 17.90 17.50
CA ALA A 3 -47.80 19.32 17.71
C ALA A 3 -48.34 20.10 16.48
N GLY A 4 -49.05 19.51 15.53
CA GLY A 4 -49.75 20.24 14.47
C GLY A 4 -48.88 21.08 13.54
N ARG A 5 -47.55 20.87 13.56
CA ARG A 5 -46.64 21.56 12.64
C ARG A 5 -46.59 20.84 11.30
N ARG A 6 -46.94 21.53 10.25
CA ARG A 6 -46.77 21.04 8.87
C ARG A 6 -45.32 21.21 8.44
N ALA A 7 -44.82 20.27 7.64
CA ALA A 7 -43.52 20.43 6.98
C ALA A 7 -43.56 21.68 6.07
N LEU A 8 -42.50 22.49 6.14
CA LEU A 8 -42.35 23.65 5.29
C LEU A 8 -41.85 23.20 3.91
N TYR A 9 -42.63 23.50 2.88
CA TYR A 9 -42.18 23.30 1.50
C TYR A 9 -41.43 24.54 1.02
N ILE A 10 -40.12 24.39 0.73
CA ILE A 10 -39.29 25.51 0.31
C ILE A 10 -39.09 25.46 -1.19
N THR A 11 -39.72 26.41 -1.92
CA THR A 11 -39.57 26.54 -3.38
C THR A 11 -38.26 27.17 -3.80
N GLY A 12 -37.60 27.88 -2.91
CA GLY A 12 -36.38 28.64 -3.20
C GLY A 12 -36.61 30.02 -3.80
N GLU A 13 -37.89 30.45 -3.96
CA GLU A 13 -38.22 31.78 -4.50
C GLU A 13 -37.99 32.89 -3.48
N LYS A 14 -38.33 32.64 -2.22
CA LYS A 14 -38.17 33.62 -1.14
C LYS A 14 -36.79 33.53 -0.51
N LYS A 15 -36.04 34.64 -0.42
CA LYS A 15 -34.70 34.71 0.20
C LYS A 15 -34.67 34.22 1.65
N GLU A 16 -35.75 34.50 2.42
CA GLU A 16 -35.84 34.09 3.82
C GLU A 16 -35.95 32.57 4.01
N GLU A 17 -36.65 31.89 3.12
CA GLU A 17 -36.77 30.44 3.16
C GLU A 17 -35.49 29.77 2.62
N LYS A 18 -34.89 30.33 1.56
CA LYS A 18 -33.66 29.84 0.94
C LYS A 18 -32.50 29.79 1.89
N LYS A 19 -32.43 30.66 2.90
CA LYS A 19 -31.33 30.67 3.90
C LYS A 19 -31.23 29.37 4.67
N TRP A 20 -32.34 28.64 4.87
CA TRP A 20 -32.35 27.34 5.55
C TRP A 20 -31.67 26.22 4.74
N ILE A 21 -31.59 26.40 3.44
CA ILE A 21 -30.87 25.50 2.53
C ILE A 21 -29.43 25.98 2.34
N THR A 22 -29.24 27.25 2.03
CA THR A 22 -27.91 27.79 1.67
C THR A 22 -26.92 27.87 2.82
N ARG A 23 -27.38 28.14 4.06
CA ARG A 23 -26.47 28.21 5.21
C ARG A 23 -25.78 26.89 5.51
N PRO A 24 -26.51 25.76 5.65
CA PRO A 24 -25.84 24.45 5.82
C PRO A 24 -24.89 24.11 4.69
N HIS A 25 -25.28 24.36 3.45
CA HIS A 25 -24.43 24.12 2.28
C HIS A 25 -23.14 24.95 2.31
N ASN A 26 -23.25 26.23 2.65
CA ASN A 26 -22.07 27.09 2.74
C ASN A 26 -21.13 26.69 3.88
N ILE A 27 -21.67 26.18 5.01
CA ILE A 27 -20.86 25.66 6.12
C ILE A 27 -20.13 24.39 5.66
N ILE A 28 -20.84 23.46 5.02
CA ILE A 28 -20.24 22.23 4.46
C ILE A 28 -19.16 22.60 3.44
N LEU A 29 -19.45 23.53 2.51
CA LEU A 29 -18.48 23.96 1.51
C LEU A 29 -17.19 24.53 2.15
N ALA A 30 -17.32 25.33 3.22
CA ALA A 30 -16.17 25.84 3.95
C ALA A 30 -15.36 24.69 4.58
N CYS A 31 -16.02 23.70 5.18
CA CYS A 31 -15.37 22.51 5.71
C CYS A 31 -14.66 21.71 4.62
N ASP A 32 -15.33 21.51 3.48
CA ASP A 32 -14.79 20.76 2.34
C ASP A 32 -13.52 21.42 1.79
N ILE A 33 -13.50 22.75 1.68
CA ILE A 33 -12.31 23.48 1.24
C ILE A 33 -11.12 23.19 2.18
N VAL A 34 -11.35 23.24 3.50
CA VAL A 34 -10.30 22.93 4.48
C VAL A 34 -9.82 21.49 4.34
N ILE A 35 -10.75 20.52 4.21
CA ILE A 35 -10.43 19.11 4.05
C ILE A 35 -9.64 18.89 2.76
N ILE A 36 -10.05 19.48 1.64
CA ILE A 36 -9.36 19.35 0.35
C ILE A 36 -7.93 19.90 0.43
N VAL A 37 -7.73 21.09 1.01
CA VAL A 37 -6.40 21.68 1.17
C VAL A 37 -5.50 20.77 2.02
N MET A 38 -6.01 20.24 3.12
CA MET A 38 -5.28 19.31 3.98
C MET A 38 -4.99 17.99 3.26
N ALA A 39 -5.97 17.44 2.54
CA ALA A 39 -5.81 16.21 1.78
C ALA A 39 -4.75 16.33 0.69
N ILE A 40 -4.72 17.46 -0.05
CA ILE A 40 -3.69 17.72 -1.06
C ILE A 40 -2.30 17.76 -0.42
N LYS A 41 -2.14 18.45 0.72
CA LYS A 41 -0.85 18.48 1.43
C LYS A 41 -0.36 17.10 1.84
N VAL A 42 -1.25 16.28 2.41
CA VAL A 42 -0.94 14.90 2.79
C VAL A 42 -0.60 14.06 1.56
N TRP A 43 -1.39 14.17 0.48
CA TRP A 43 -1.16 13.45 -0.76
C TRP A 43 0.19 13.79 -1.38
N VAL A 44 0.56 15.07 -1.44
CA VAL A 44 1.86 15.50 -1.93
C VAL A 44 2.99 14.91 -1.07
N ALA A 45 2.88 14.97 0.25
CA ALA A 45 3.90 14.44 1.16
C ALA A 45 4.06 12.92 1.07
N VAL A 46 2.96 12.17 0.83
CA VAL A 46 2.98 10.70 0.83
C VAL A 46 3.25 10.12 -0.56
N LYS A 47 2.75 10.75 -1.62
CA LYS A 47 2.79 10.19 -2.98
C LYS A 47 3.71 10.91 -3.95
N GLN A 48 3.92 12.23 -3.77
CA GLN A 48 4.74 13.02 -4.69
C GLN A 48 6.18 13.18 -4.19
N THR A 49 6.33 13.47 -2.90
CA THR A 49 7.63 13.71 -2.27
C THR A 49 8.05 12.47 -1.48
N MET A 50 8.23 11.34 -2.19
CA MET A 50 8.69 10.12 -1.52
C MET A 50 10.05 10.36 -0.86
N PRO A 51 10.26 9.88 0.39
CA PRO A 51 11.54 10.00 1.07
C PRO A 51 12.60 9.19 0.33
N GLU A 52 13.88 9.54 0.51
CA GLU A 52 14.98 8.71 -0.02
C GLU A 52 14.92 7.30 0.57
N PRO A 53 15.01 6.26 -0.26
CA PRO A 53 14.92 4.90 0.20
C PRO A 53 16.25 4.39 0.76
N ASP A 54 16.19 3.69 1.89
CA ASP A 54 17.31 2.90 2.40
C ASP A 54 17.47 1.59 1.63
N ALA A 55 16.35 1.04 1.10
CA ALA A 55 16.33 -0.16 0.28
C ALA A 55 15.14 -0.15 -0.69
N LYS A 56 15.22 -1.00 -1.73
CA LYS A 56 14.17 -1.18 -2.72
C LYS A 56 13.77 -2.65 -2.79
N VAL A 57 12.49 -2.94 -3.06
CA VAL A 57 11.97 -4.29 -3.27
C VAL A 57 11.04 -4.30 -4.48
N ASN A 58 11.01 -5.39 -5.23
CA ASN A 58 9.98 -5.61 -6.24
C ASN A 58 8.87 -6.49 -5.66
N VAL A 59 7.64 -6.09 -5.90
CA VAL A 59 6.42 -6.82 -5.51
C VAL A 59 5.70 -7.23 -6.79
N ILE A 60 5.63 -8.52 -7.04
CA ILE A 60 5.07 -9.08 -8.26
C ILE A 60 3.86 -9.91 -7.87
N SER A 61 2.69 -9.55 -8.39
CA SER A 61 1.46 -10.31 -8.22
C SER A 61 1.16 -11.16 -9.44
N GLN A 62 0.63 -12.34 -9.18
CA GLN A 62 0.07 -13.25 -10.18
C GLN A 62 -1.01 -14.10 -9.53
N GLN A 63 -1.86 -14.73 -10.31
CA GLN A 63 -2.90 -15.65 -9.81
C GLN A 63 -2.25 -16.95 -9.30
N TRP A 64 -2.23 -17.26 -8.03
CA TRP A 64 -2.68 -16.50 -6.87
C TRP A 64 -1.57 -16.49 -5.82
N ALA A 65 -0.50 -15.79 -6.09
CA ALA A 65 0.69 -15.72 -5.23
C ALA A 65 1.36 -14.33 -5.35
N TRP A 66 2.09 -13.98 -4.32
CA TRP A 66 3.01 -12.85 -4.31
C TRP A 66 4.43 -13.34 -4.50
N THR A 67 5.17 -12.73 -5.41
CA THR A 67 6.61 -12.90 -5.49
C THR A 67 7.29 -11.60 -5.06
N PHE A 68 8.23 -11.70 -4.15
CA PHE A 68 9.04 -10.57 -3.70
C PHE A 68 10.48 -10.77 -4.17
N GLU A 69 11.07 -9.71 -4.71
CA GLU A 69 12.49 -9.68 -5.03
C GLU A 69 13.16 -8.68 -4.11
N HIS A 70 14.15 -9.17 -3.38
CA HIS A 70 14.96 -8.41 -2.45
C HIS A 70 16.36 -8.22 -3.02
N PRO A 71 17.02 -7.09 -2.75
CA PRO A 71 18.44 -6.98 -3.06
C PRO A 71 19.21 -8.04 -2.28
N GLY A 72 20.20 -8.62 -2.94
CA GLY A 72 21.11 -9.57 -2.32
C GLY A 72 22.17 -8.88 -1.46
N SER A 73 23.34 -9.49 -1.40
CA SER A 73 24.46 -9.00 -0.59
C SER A 73 25.05 -7.67 -1.09
N ASP A 74 24.84 -7.33 -2.37
CA ASP A 74 25.31 -6.08 -2.97
C ASP A 74 24.36 -4.89 -2.69
N GLY A 75 23.19 -5.12 -2.11
CA GLY A 75 22.17 -4.12 -1.78
C GLY A 75 21.48 -3.51 -2.99
N LYS A 76 21.61 -4.09 -4.19
CA LYS A 76 21.03 -3.59 -5.44
C LYS A 76 20.02 -4.60 -6.00
N LEU A 77 18.92 -4.10 -6.56
CA LEU A 77 17.98 -4.91 -7.32
C LEU A 77 18.39 -5.01 -8.80
N GLY A 78 18.03 -6.13 -9.42
CA GLY A 78 18.30 -6.41 -10.83
C GLY A 78 19.69 -7.02 -11.04
N THR A 79 20.25 -7.62 -10.01
CA THR A 79 21.56 -8.29 -10.06
C THR A 79 21.42 -9.81 -9.87
N ASP A 80 22.48 -10.53 -10.19
CA ASP A 80 22.48 -12.01 -10.12
C ASP A 80 22.34 -12.55 -8.69
N ASP A 81 22.54 -11.72 -7.67
CA ASP A 81 22.40 -12.11 -6.27
C ASP A 81 21.04 -11.79 -5.65
N ASP A 82 20.11 -11.21 -6.42
CA ASP A 82 18.74 -10.94 -5.96
C ASP A 82 18.08 -12.18 -5.33
N ILE A 83 17.48 -11.98 -4.17
CA ILE A 83 16.77 -13.01 -3.42
C ILE A 83 15.28 -12.97 -3.79
N ARG A 84 14.72 -14.11 -4.21
CA ARG A 84 13.29 -14.24 -4.50
C ARG A 84 12.60 -15.07 -3.43
N THR A 85 11.51 -14.53 -2.92
CA THR A 85 10.63 -15.23 -1.99
C THR A 85 9.21 -15.29 -2.53
N THR A 86 8.46 -16.29 -2.11
CA THR A 86 7.04 -16.44 -2.43
C THR A 86 6.23 -16.22 -1.15
N ASP A 87 5.25 -15.34 -1.22
CA ASP A 87 4.31 -15.00 -0.17
C ASP A 87 4.93 -14.47 1.15
N GLU A 88 6.25 -14.28 1.20
CA GLU A 88 6.94 -13.68 2.35
C GLU A 88 7.83 -12.51 1.93
N LEU A 89 7.55 -11.33 2.48
CA LEU A 89 8.34 -10.11 2.31
C LEU A 89 9.16 -9.84 3.57
N HIS A 90 10.48 -9.94 3.48
CA HIS A 90 11.41 -9.69 4.57
C HIS A 90 11.96 -8.27 4.52
N VAL A 91 11.89 -7.55 5.63
CA VAL A 91 12.34 -6.15 5.72
C VAL A 91 12.96 -5.86 7.09
N GLU A 92 13.88 -4.91 7.12
CA GLU A 92 14.51 -4.44 8.35
C GLU A 92 13.70 -3.30 8.98
N VAL A 93 13.55 -3.31 10.30
CA VAL A 93 12.89 -2.26 11.06
C VAL A 93 13.61 -0.91 10.94
N ASN A 94 12.86 0.18 10.91
CA ASN A 94 13.32 1.57 10.80
C ASN A 94 13.99 1.95 9.47
N LYS A 95 14.04 1.06 8.47
CA LYS A 95 14.45 1.41 7.11
C LYS A 95 13.28 1.84 6.25
N THR A 96 13.52 2.80 5.38
CA THR A 96 12.56 3.26 4.36
C THR A 96 12.71 2.38 3.13
N TYR A 97 11.65 1.69 2.76
CA TYR A 97 11.59 0.85 1.57
C TYR A 97 10.78 1.52 0.47
N HIS A 98 11.36 1.60 -0.73
CA HIS A 98 10.55 1.79 -1.93
C HIS A 98 10.20 0.43 -2.53
N PHE A 99 8.97 0.28 -2.99
CA PHE A 99 8.56 -0.89 -3.73
C PHE A 99 8.13 -0.55 -5.15
N ASN A 100 8.48 -1.43 -6.09
CA ASN A 100 7.92 -1.45 -7.44
C ASN A 100 6.88 -2.56 -7.49
N LEU A 101 5.63 -2.19 -7.71
CA LEU A 101 4.49 -3.10 -7.77
C LEU A 101 4.08 -3.34 -9.21
N VAL A 102 4.05 -4.60 -9.60
CA VAL A 102 3.64 -5.04 -10.94
C VAL A 102 2.68 -6.22 -10.85
N SER A 103 1.82 -6.35 -11.84
CA SER A 103 1.01 -7.55 -12.05
C SER A 103 1.42 -8.24 -13.36
N ARG A 104 1.50 -9.57 -13.33
CA ARG A 104 1.79 -10.41 -14.50
C ARG A 104 0.56 -10.79 -15.32
N ASP A 105 -0.62 -10.71 -14.72
CA ASP A 105 -1.85 -11.24 -15.31
C ASP A 105 -3.05 -10.29 -15.19
N VAL A 106 -3.73 -10.29 -14.06
CA VAL A 106 -4.94 -9.52 -13.81
C VAL A 106 -4.72 -8.41 -12.77
N LEU A 107 -5.75 -7.63 -12.47
CA LEU A 107 -5.72 -6.65 -11.41
C LEU A 107 -5.64 -7.35 -10.05
N HIS A 108 -4.68 -6.93 -9.21
CA HIS A 108 -4.56 -7.29 -7.80
C HIS A 108 -4.43 -6.01 -6.98
N SER A 109 -4.45 -6.12 -5.66
CA SER A 109 -4.16 -4.97 -4.79
C SER A 109 -3.30 -5.40 -3.61
N PHE A 110 -2.09 -4.84 -3.57
CA PHE A 110 -1.13 -5.07 -2.49
C PHE A 110 -1.57 -4.29 -1.25
N SER A 111 -2.00 -5.00 -0.23
CA SER A 111 -2.48 -4.40 1.01
C SER A 111 -1.71 -4.93 2.21
N ILE A 112 -1.18 -4.01 3.03
CA ILE A 112 -0.59 -4.29 4.34
C ILE A 112 -1.40 -3.49 5.37
N PRO A 113 -2.42 -4.11 6.00
CA PRO A 113 -3.36 -3.39 6.86
C PRO A 113 -2.70 -2.64 8.02
N VAL A 114 -1.66 -3.22 8.63
CA VAL A 114 -0.93 -2.59 9.74
C VAL A 114 -0.20 -1.31 9.35
N PHE A 115 0.11 -1.12 8.07
CA PHE A 115 0.68 0.11 7.52
C PHE A 115 -0.37 1.06 6.95
N ARG A 116 -1.65 0.66 6.94
CA ARG A 116 -2.73 1.34 6.20
C ARG A 116 -2.37 1.55 4.72
N LEU A 117 -1.58 0.61 4.19
CA LEU A 117 -1.14 0.60 2.80
C LEU A 117 -2.11 -0.23 1.97
N LYS A 118 -2.58 0.33 0.89
CA LYS A 118 -3.30 -0.36 -0.19
C LYS A 118 -2.89 0.28 -1.51
N GLN A 119 -2.43 -0.54 -2.44
CA GLN A 119 -2.00 -0.08 -3.77
C GLN A 119 -2.35 -1.14 -4.80
N ASP A 120 -3.09 -0.74 -5.83
CA ASP A 120 -3.47 -1.64 -6.91
C ASP A 120 -2.27 -1.98 -7.80
N ALA A 121 -2.15 -3.27 -8.14
CA ALA A 121 -1.20 -3.80 -9.10
C ALA A 121 -1.89 -3.93 -10.45
N VAL A 122 -1.59 -3.03 -11.37
CA VAL A 122 -2.26 -2.94 -12.67
C VAL A 122 -1.36 -3.56 -13.73
N PRO A 123 -1.86 -4.54 -14.54
CA PRO A 123 -1.10 -5.13 -15.63
C PRO A 123 -0.54 -4.06 -16.58
N GLY A 124 0.72 -4.22 -16.99
CA GLY A 124 1.39 -3.30 -17.88
C GLY A 124 1.87 -1.98 -17.23
N ARG A 125 1.71 -1.82 -15.93
CA ARG A 125 2.20 -0.64 -15.18
C ARG A 125 3.15 -1.05 -14.07
N ILE A 126 4.18 -0.23 -13.84
CA ILE A 126 5.01 -0.27 -12.65
C ILE A 126 4.54 0.85 -11.73
N ILE A 127 4.00 0.48 -10.57
CA ILE A 127 3.48 1.43 -9.60
C ILE A 127 4.42 1.49 -8.41
N GLN A 128 4.85 2.69 -8.06
CA GLN A 128 5.78 2.91 -6.97
C GLN A 128 5.07 3.38 -5.71
N GLY A 129 5.58 2.92 -4.59
CA GLY A 129 5.18 3.36 -3.28
C GLY A 129 6.30 3.15 -2.27
N TRP A 130 6.03 3.52 -1.02
CA TRP A 130 7.01 3.38 0.04
C TRP A 130 6.34 3.07 1.37
N PHE A 131 7.12 2.50 2.28
CA PHE A 131 6.75 2.32 3.68
C PHE A 131 8.00 2.32 4.57
N LYS A 132 7.80 2.57 5.87
CA LYS A 132 8.84 2.51 6.89
C LYS A 132 8.30 1.75 8.10
N PRO A 133 8.68 0.48 8.31
CA PRO A 133 8.27 -0.27 9.48
C PRO A 133 8.96 0.27 10.73
N THR A 134 8.19 0.42 11.83
CA THR A 134 8.71 0.98 13.08
C THR A 134 8.77 -0.02 14.23
N LYS A 135 8.24 -1.23 14.03
CA LYS A 135 8.24 -2.31 15.02
C LYS A 135 8.51 -3.63 14.33
N THR A 136 9.29 -4.49 14.97
CA THR A 136 9.51 -5.87 14.53
C THR A 136 8.25 -6.71 14.71
N GLY A 137 8.10 -7.75 13.90
CA GLY A 137 6.98 -8.68 13.96
C GLY A 137 6.63 -9.25 12.60
N SER A 138 5.64 -10.13 12.56
CA SER A 138 5.12 -10.71 11.34
C SER A 138 3.65 -10.34 11.18
N PHE A 139 3.28 -9.79 10.02
CA PHE A 139 1.95 -9.26 9.74
C PHE A 139 1.45 -9.72 8.38
N ASP A 140 0.14 -9.67 8.18
CA ASP A 140 -0.49 -10.14 6.96
C ASP A 140 -0.34 -9.15 5.81
N ILE A 141 -0.11 -9.72 4.62
CA ILE A 141 -0.30 -9.10 3.31
C ILE A 141 -1.55 -9.73 2.71
N GLN A 142 -2.39 -8.92 2.10
CA GLN A 142 -3.66 -9.36 1.53
C GLN A 142 -3.79 -8.86 0.10
N CYS A 143 -4.42 -9.65 -0.76
CA CYS A 143 -4.95 -9.15 -2.01
C CYS A 143 -6.28 -8.45 -1.73
N ALA A 144 -6.38 -7.16 -2.03
CA ALA A 144 -7.56 -6.35 -1.72
C ALA A 144 -8.36 -5.95 -2.98
N GLU A 145 -8.15 -6.66 -4.11
CA GLU A 145 -8.90 -6.51 -5.35
C GLU A 145 -9.22 -7.88 -5.93
N ILE A 146 -10.47 -8.09 -6.38
CA ILE A 146 -10.93 -9.39 -6.91
C ILE A 146 -10.10 -9.78 -8.13
N CYS A 147 -9.31 -10.84 -7.98
CA CYS A 147 -8.37 -11.33 -8.99
C CYS A 147 -8.69 -12.73 -9.53
N GLY A 148 -9.88 -13.25 -9.25
CA GLY A 148 -10.34 -14.58 -9.70
C GLY A 148 -10.73 -15.51 -8.56
N VAL A 149 -10.92 -16.78 -8.86
CA VAL A 149 -11.46 -17.77 -7.90
C VAL A 149 -10.58 -17.99 -6.67
N GLY A 150 -9.27 -17.82 -6.80
CA GLY A 150 -8.30 -17.95 -5.70
C GLY A 150 -8.02 -16.65 -4.96
N HIS A 151 -8.80 -15.57 -5.16
CA HIS A 151 -8.58 -14.29 -4.51
C HIS A 151 -8.45 -14.39 -2.98
N GLY A 152 -9.33 -15.14 -2.33
CA GLY A 152 -9.27 -15.35 -0.87
C GLY A 152 -8.15 -16.30 -0.41
N LEU A 153 -7.46 -16.96 -1.34
CA LEU A 153 -6.36 -17.90 -1.10
C LEU A 153 -5.00 -17.32 -1.54
N MET A 154 -4.90 -16.00 -1.61
CA MET A 154 -3.68 -15.26 -1.96
C MET A 154 -3.21 -14.39 -0.78
N PRO A 155 -2.96 -14.97 0.40
CA PRO A 155 -2.34 -14.25 1.49
C PRO A 155 -0.85 -14.14 1.24
N GLY A 156 -0.22 -13.15 1.89
CA GLY A 156 1.22 -13.07 2.05
C GLY A 156 1.54 -12.61 3.45
N ARG A 157 2.81 -12.56 3.77
CA ARG A 157 3.29 -12.15 5.07
C ARG A 157 4.44 -11.17 4.95
N ILE A 158 4.41 -10.09 5.73
CA ILE A 158 5.57 -9.23 5.91
C ILE A 158 6.25 -9.58 7.24
N VAL A 159 7.54 -9.89 7.16
CA VAL A 159 8.39 -10.21 8.31
C VAL A 159 9.32 -9.02 8.54
N ILE A 160 9.10 -8.30 9.62
CA ILE A 160 9.88 -7.12 9.99
C ILE A 160 10.90 -7.54 11.03
N GLU A 161 12.17 -7.51 10.65
CA GLU A 161 13.29 -8.06 11.40
C GLU A 161 14.14 -6.98 12.05
N SER A 162 14.88 -7.34 13.09
CA SER A 162 15.98 -6.52 13.59
C SER A 162 17.11 -6.47 12.57
N PRO A 163 18.01 -5.46 12.60
CA PRO A 163 19.14 -5.38 11.68
C PRO A 163 19.99 -6.65 11.63
N ALA A 164 20.26 -7.24 12.80
CA ALA A 164 21.06 -8.47 12.89
C ALA A 164 20.33 -9.69 12.30
N ALA A 165 19.03 -9.83 12.55
CA ALA A 165 18.21 -10.92 12.00
C ALA A 165 18.07 -10.80 10.48
N HIS A 166 17.83 -9.59 9.97
CA HIS A 166 17.72 -9.35 8.54
C HIS A 166 19.04 -9.64 7.79
N ALA A 167 20.18 -9.21 8.35
CA ALA A 167 21.48 -9.52 7.78
C ALA A 167 21.76 -11.04 7.76
N ALA A 168 21.40 -11.77 8.82
CA ALA A 168 21.51 -13.22 8.88
C ALA A 168 20.62 -13.90 7.85
N TRP A 169 19.39 -13.42 7.67
CA TRP A 169 18.46 -13.91 6.66
C TRP A 169 19.02 -13.73 5.24
N ILE A 170 19.54 -12.55 4.90
CA ILE A 170 20.18 -12.29 3.59
C ILE A 170 21.35 -13.27 3.36
N ALA A 171 22.22 -13.46 4.37
CA ALA A 171 23.34 -14.36 4.25
C ALA A 171 22.90 -15.82 4.01
N GLU A 172 21.88 -16.28 4.72
CA GLU A 172 21.30 -17.62 4.55
C GLU A 172 20.71 -17.81 3.14
N GLN A 173 19.93 -16.86 2.66
CA GLN A 173 19.32 -16.95 1.32
C GLN A 173 20.36 -16.91 0.21
N SER A 174 21.40 -16.08 0.36
CA SER A 174 22.52 -16.02 -0.58
C SER A 174 23.27 -17.34 -0.66
N GLN A 175 23.49 -18.00 0.48
CA GLN A 175 24.12 -19.33 0.52
C GLN A 175 23.24 -20.40 -0.15
N LYS A 176 21.95 -20.41 0.11
CA LYS A 176 21.00 -21.34 -0.55
C LYS A 176 21.02 -21.18 -2.06
N LYS A 177 21.03 -19.93 -2.55
CA LYS A 177 21.10 -19.62 -3.97
C LYS A 177 22.40 -20.15 -4.61
N LEU A 178 23.55 -19.94 -3.97
CA LEU A 178 24.84 -20.45 -4.44
C LEU A 178 24.88 -21.98 -4.46
N ALA A 179 24.27 -22.62 -3.46
CA ALA A 179 24.17 -24.06 -3.41
C ALA A 179 23.30 -24.64 -4.54
N SER A 180 22.15 -24.00 -4.82
CA SER A 180 21.25 -24.41 -5.91
C SER A 180 21.86 -24.21 -7.30
N ALA A 181 22.68 -23.16 -7.49
CA ALA A 181 23.38 -22.89 -8.75
C ALA A 181 24.54 -23.89 -9.04
N LYS A 182 25.02 -24.61 -8.01
CA LYS A 182 26.07 -25.63 -8.13
C LYS A 182 25.54 -27.05 -8.23
N ALA A 183 24.25 -27.26 -8.04
CA ALA A 183 23.63 -28.57 -8.20
C ALA A 183 23.53 -28.90 -9.71
N PRO A 184 23.97 -30.09 -10.16
CA PRO A 184 24.01 -30.50 -11.56
C PRO A 184 22.61 -30.66 -12.17
#